data_0888a9aada8e53c319e0c78abbbd6d96
#
_entry.id   0888a9aada8e53c319e0c78abbbd6d96
#
_cell.length_a   1.000
_cell.length_b   1.000
_cell.length_c   1.000
_cell.angle_alpha   90.00
_cell.angle_beta   90.00
_cell.angle_gamma   90.00
#
_symmetry.space_group_name_H-M   'P 1'
#
loop_
_entity.id
_entity.type
_entity.pdbx_description
1 polymer ?
#
loop_
_entity_poly.entity_id
_entity_poly.type
_entity_poly.pdbx_seq_one_letter_code
_entity_poly.pdbx_strand_id
1 'polypeptide(L)'
;MFCCDDGNIEKNPTPLSLKPSGTKAILSSYDAEAPSKVHREDPPVEELPAHLDLSLLDSGYFQFTKEQEVAMQTHGLYEFSRYDEHPNYNLNHRYEKMTERGYKFIGQVLAGKMTGRCHFQTESGDFFVGLMNNDVLEGIGAEYSANGDYFLGAFAEGNKTHGLLKTASGNQYEGDFKDGKYHGTGKLEDKAGRVYTGGYVEGKREGYGVFLWADGSRYEGAFKNNLQEGKGTLVDKTGKVIKGIFEKGQHIGMQD
;
A
#
# COMPACT_ATOMS: atom_id res chain seq x y z
N MET A 1 -7.45 27.23 27.33
CA MET A 1 -8.55 26.65 26.52
C MET A 1 -7.88 26.12 25.28
N PHE A 2 -7.41 24.86 25.36
CA PHE A 2 -6.79 24.21 24.21
C PHE A 2 -7.91 23.51 23.44
N CYS A 3 -8.55 24.24 22.54
CA CYS A 3 -9.32 23.60 21.50
C CYS A 3 -8.31 22.85 20.63
N CYS A 4 -8.36 21.52 20.71
CA CYS A 4 -7.81 20.71 19.64
C CYS A 4 -8.65 21.07 18.41
N ASP A 5 -8.15 22.04 17.64
CA ASP A 5 -8.63 22.26 16.29
C ASP A 5 -8.18 21.02 15.49
N ASP A 6 -8.89 19.91 15.72
CA ASP A 6 -8.85 18.71 14.88
C ASP A 6 -9.52 19.03 13.53
N GLY A 7 -9.44 20.33 13.15
CA GLY A 7 -9.80 20.78 11.83
C GLY A 7 -9.02 19.98 10.83
N ASN A 8 -9.66 18.96 10.31
CA ASN A 8 -9.18 18.19 9.16
C ASN A 8 -7.74 17.67 9.31
N ILE A 9 -7.52 16.63 10.12
CA ILE A 9 -6.74 15.56 9.54
C ILE A 9 -7.58 15.18 8.32
N GLU A 10 -7.14 15.65 7.15
CA GLU A 10 -7.75 15.31 5.87
C GLU A 10 -8.21 13.88 5.98
N LYS A 11 -9.50 13.65 5.69
CA LYS A 11 -10.09 12.31 5.66
C LYS A 11 -8.97 11.38 5.26
N ASN A 12 -8.62 10.41 6.10
CA ASN A 12 -7.58 9.42 5.79
C ASN A 12 -7.58 9.27 4.30
N PRO A 13 -6.50 9.46 3.57
CA PRO A 13 -6.54 9.35 2.14
C PRO A 13 -7.39 8.14 1.89
N THR A 14 -8.48 8.30 1.14
CA THR A 14 -9.41 7.20 0.92
C THR A 14 -8.51 6.11 0.40
N PRO A 15 -8.32 5.00 1.13
CA PRO A 15 -7.41 3.97 0.66
C PRO A 15 -7.95 3.68 -0.72
N LEU A 16 -7.14 3.87 -1.74
CA LEU A 16 -7.53 3.49 -3.07
C LEU A 16 -7.94 2.04 -2.92
N SER A 17 -9.23 1.82 -2.95
CA SER A 17 -9.81 0.50 -2.94
C SER A 17 -9.42 -0.12 -4.27
N LEU A 18 -8.18 -0.60 -4.34
CA LEU A 18 -7.85 -1.67 -5.23
C LEU A 18 -8.56 -2.91 -4.65
N LYS A 19 -9.87 -2.87 -4.61
CA LYS A 19 -10.55 -4.09 -4.88
C LYS A 19 -10.19 -4.38 -6.33
N PRO A 20 -9.51 -5.45 -6.60
CA PRO A 20 -9.58 -6.04 -7.93
C PRO A 20 -11.03 -6.52 -8.07
N SER A 21 -11.98 -5.57 -8.15
CA SER A 21 -13.37 -5.90 -8.46
C SER A 21 -13.48 -6.48 -9.87
N GLY A 22 -12.36 -6.49 -10.58
CA GLY A 22 -12.23 -7.11 -11.88
C GLY A 22 -11.35 -8.36 -11.93
N THR A 23 -10.32 -8.50 -11.09
CA THR A 23 -9.33 -9.57 -11.28
C THR A 23 -9.89 -10.96 -10.95
N LYS A 24 -10.68 -11.10 -9.90
CA LYS A 24 -11.35 -12.40 -9.63
C LYS A 24 -12.42 -12.76 -10.66
N ALA A 25 -13.11 -11.79 -11.25
CA ALA A 25 -14.19 -12.04 -12.20
C ALA A 25 -13.69 -12.22 -13.65
N ILE A 26 -12.51 -11.70 -13.97
CA ILE A 26 -11.98 -11.71 -15.34
C ILE A 26 -11.20 -13.00 -15.63
N LEU A 27 -10.58 -13.59 -14.61
CA LEU A 27 -9.74 -14.77 -14.78
C LEU A 27 -10.48 -16.11 -14.52
N SER A 28 -11.69 -16.07 -13.95
CA SER A 28 -12.54 -17.26 -13.78
C SER A 28 -13.27 -17.71 -15.05
N SER A 29 -13.18 -16.99 -16.16
CA SER A 29 -13.85 -17.33 -17.42
C SER A 29 -13.02 -18.22 -18.35
N TYR A 30 -11.88 -18.74 -17.89
CA TYR A 30 -11.06 -19.68 -18.67
C TYR A 30 -11.42 -21.16 -18.47
N ASP A 31 -12.50 -21.48 -17.74
CA ASP A 31 -13.07 -22.83 -17.69
C ASP A 31 -14.05 -23.05 -18.85
N ALA A 32 -13.58 -22.98 -20.09
CA ALA A 32 -14.36 -23.42 -21.22
C ALA A 32 -13.47 -24.04 -22.29
N GLU A 33 -13.58 -25.37 -22.37
CA GLU A 33 -13.29 -26.23 -23.51
C GLU A 33 -11.91 -26.09 -24.17
N ALA A 34 -11.10 -27.13 -23.98
CA ALA A 34 -9.88 -27.36 -24.75
C ALA A 34 -10.19 -27.43 -26.26
N PRO A 35 -9.70 -26.52 -27.08
CA PRO A 35 -9.72 -26.73 -28.52
C PRO A 35 -8.66 -27.75 -28.90
N SER A 36 -9.10 -28.72 -29.71
CA SER A 36 -8.31 -29.73 -30.35
C SER A 36 -6.99 -29.21 -30.93
N LYS A 37 -5.93 -30.02 -30.72
CA LYS A 37 -4.58 -29.92 -31.25
C LYS A 37 -4.46 -29.18 -32.56
N VAL A 38 -4.06 -27.93 -32.52
CA VAL A 38 -3.41 -27.25 -33.63
C VAL A 38 -1.93 -27.16 -33.24
N HIS A 39 -1.08 -27.86 -33.95
CA HIS A 39 0.37 -27.63 -33.90
C HIS A 39 0.63 -26.20 -34.36
N ARG A 40 0.77 -25.28 -33.42
CA ARG A 40 1.43 -24.01 -33.66
C ARG A 40 2.90 -24.22 -33.33
N GLU A 41 3.75 -24.00 -34.31
CA GLU A 41 5.17 -23.75 -34.05
C GLU A 41 5.23 -22.52 -33.17
N ASP A 42 5.72 -22.70 -31.95
CA ASP A 42 5.94 -21.59 -31.02
C ASP A 42 6.91 -20.60 -31.66
N PRO A 43 6.61 -19.29 -31.65
CA PRO A 43 7.58 -18.29 -32.10
C PRO A 43 8.84 -18.41 -31.24
N PRO A 44 10.03 -18.09 -31.79
CA PRO A 44 11.27 -18.17 -31.04
C PRO A 44 11.16 -17.39 -29.77
N VAL A 45 11.39 -18.07 -28.65
CA VAL A 45 11.37 -17.51 -27.30
C VAL A 45 12.56 -16.56 -27.19
N GLU A 46 12.35 -15.26 -27.25
CA GLU A 46 13.34 -14.32 -26.72
C GLU A 46 13.46 -14.62 -25.22
N GLU A 47 14.59 -15.17 -24.81
CA GLU A 47 14.93 -15.31 -23.40
C GLU A 47 15.05 -13.91 -22.81
N LEU A 48 13.98 -13.45 -22.14
CA LEU A 48 14.08 -12.25 -21.32
C LEU A 48 15.10 -12.52 -20.21
N PRO A 49 16.01 -11.57 -19.92
CA PRO A 49 17.07 -11.77 -18.95
C PRO A 49 16.51 -12.08 -17.56
N ALA A 50 17.27 -12.83 -16.76
CA ALA A 50 16.92 -13.24 -15.40
C ALA A 50 16.67 -12.03 -14.45
N HIS A 51 17.10 -10.84 -14.84
CA HIS A 51 16.78 -9.56 -14.22
C HIS A 51 15.86 -8.79 -15.15
N LEU A 52 14.71 -8.37 -14.68
CA LEU A 52 13.84 -7.52 -15.47
C LEU A 52 14.60 -6.24 -15.81
N ASP A 53 14.89 -6.07 -17.09
CA ASP A 53 15.62 -4.93 -17.60
C ASP A 53 14.75 -3.68 -17.46
N LEU A 54 15.25 -2.68 -16.73
CA LEU A 54 14.60 -1.37 -16.58
C LEU A 54 14.36 -0.69 -17.93
N SER A 55 15.09 -1.08 -18.99
CA SER A 55 14.86 -0.62 -20.37
C SER A 55 13.48 -1.00 -20.91
N LEU A 56 12.80 -2.00 -20.33
CA LEU A 56 11.43 -2.34 -20.66
C LEU A 56 10.43 -1.27 -20.17
N LEU A 57 10.77 -0.52 -19.14
CA LEU A 57 9.99 0.63 -18.68
C LEU A 57 10.09 1.79 -19.68
N ASP A 58 11.25 1.97 -20.32
CA ASP A 58 11.50 3.00 -21.35
C ASP A 58 10.88 2.66 -22.70
N SER A 59 10.41 1.44 -22.91
CA SER A 59 9.87 0.97 -24.19
C SER A 59 8.51 1.58 -24.58
N GLY A 60 7.91 2.42 -23.71
CA GLY A 60 6.56 2.96 -23.89
C GLY A 60 5.44 1.91 -23.72
N TYR A 61 5.78 0.71 -23.25
CA TYR A 61 4.80 -0.34 -22.99
C TYR A 61 3.91 0.00 -21.79
N PHE A 62 4.51 0.40 -20.67
CA PHE A 62 3.80 1.02 -19.57
C PHE A 62 3.66 2.52 -19.81
N GLN A 63 2.58 3.10 -19.34
CA GLN A 63 2.34 4.55 -19.43
C GLN A 63 2.20 5.10 -18.03
N PHE A 64 3.08 6.02 -17.66
CA PHE A 64 3.10 6.59 -16.33
C PHE A 64 2.54 8.02 -16.34
N THR A 65 1.85 8.38 -15.26
CA THR A 65 1.51 9.77 -14.99
C THR A 65 2.77 10.51 -14.51
N LYS A 66 2.76 11.84 -14.59
CA LYS A 66 3.85 12.66 -14.07
C LYS A 66 4.07 12.45 -12.57
N GLU A 67 2.98 12.25 -11.83
CA GLU A 67 2.97 11.97 -10.40
C GLU A 67 3.65 10.63 -10.09
N GLN A 68 3.40 9.61 -10.89
CA GLN A 68 4.08 8.30 -10.78
C GLN A 68 5.57 8.41 -11.07
N GLU A 69 5.96 9.12 -12.13
CA GLU A 69 7.38 9.36 -12.45
C GLU A 69 8.10 10.04 -11.28
N VAL A 70 7.49 11.07 -10.68
CA VAL A 70 8.02 11.72 -9.49
C VAL A 70 8.13 10.77 -8.31
N ALA A 71 7.11 9.94 -8.07
CA ALA A 71 7.14 8.94 -7.00
C ALA A 71 8.26 7.90 -7.21
N MET A 72 8.45 7.41 -8.44
CA MET A 72 9.51 6.47 -8.79
C MET A 72 10.91 7.11 -8.63
N GLN A 73 11.08 8.37 -9.03
CA GLN A 73 12.34 9.10 -8.84
C GLN A 73 12.65 9.34 -7.37
N THR A 74 11.63 9.64 -6.56
CA THR A 74 11.78 9.98 -5.14
C THR A 74 12.02 8.74 -4.27
N HIS A 75 11.34 7.63 -4.58
CA HIS A 75 11.34 6.43 -3.73
C HIS A 75 12.15 5.28 -4.31
N GLY A 76 12.63 5.42 -5.53
CA GLY A 76 13.28 4.35 -6.30
C GLY A 76 12.27 3.35 -6.86
N LEU A 77 12.72 2.55 -7.82
CA LEU A 77 11.98 1.38 -8.26
C LEU A 77 12.25 0.23 -7.29
N TYR A 78 11.21 -0.55 -7.02
CA TYR A 78 11.35 -1.75 -6.21
C TYR A 78 12.24 -2.77 -6.92
N GLU A 79 13.31 -3.19 -6.26
CA GLU A 79 14.24 -4.20 -6.77
C GLU A 79 14.02 -5.56 -6.10
N PHE A 80 13.91 -6.59 -6.90
CA PHE A 80 13.69 -7.96 -6.41
C PHE A 80 14.92 -8.58 -5.72
N SER A 81 16.11 -8.00 -5.82
CA SER A 81 17.37 -8.57 -5.36
C SER A 81 17.39 -8.97 -3.87
N ARG A 82 16.53 -8.39 -3.05
CA ARG A 82 16.44 -8.67 -1.61
C ARG A 82 15.56 -9.87 -1.24
N TYR A 83 14.88 -10.49 -2.21
CA TYR A 83 13.83 -11.49 -1.95
C TYR A 83 14.03 -12.76 -2.76
N ASP A 84 15.27 -13.05 -3.16
CA ASP A 84 15.60 -14.26 -3.91
C ASP A 84 15.37 -15.57 -3.14
N GLU A 85 15.07 -15.51 -1.84
CA GLU A 85 14.89 -16.66 -0.97
C GLU A 85 13.41 -17.09 -0.77
N HIS A 86 12.44 -16.48 -1.46
CA HIS A 86 11.04 -16.89 -1.29
C HIS A 86 10.82 -18.27 -1.90
N PRO A 87 10.24 -19.24 -1.13
CA PRO A 87 10.13 -20.66 -1.55
C PRO A 87 9.33 -20.89 -2.84
N ASN A 88 8.55 -19.93 -3.29
CA ASN A 88 7.79 -20.01 -4.55
C ASN A 88 8.57 -19.48 -5.76
N TYR A 89 9.84 -19.11 -5.61
CA TYR A 89 10.68 -18.72 -6.73
C TYR A 89 11.19 -19.95 -7.46
N ASN A 90 10.52 -20.29 -8.55
CA ASN A 90 11.07 -21.25 -9.48
C ASN A 90 11.71 -20.49 -10.64
N LEU A 91 13.03 -20.59 -10.78
CA LEU A 91 13.81 -19.99 -11.88
C LEU A 91 13.38 -20.49 -13.27
N ASN A 92 12.55 -21.54 -13.33
CA ASN A 92 12.06 -22.14 -14.57
C ASN A 92 10.74 -21.55 -15.07
N HIS A 93 10.20 -20.51 -14.40
CA HIS A 93 8.99 -19.85 -14.90
C HIS A 93 9.30 -19.02 -16.14
N ARG A 94 8.50 -19.19 -17.18
CA ARG A 94 8.60 -18.39 -18.39
C ARG A 94 8.16 -16.95 -18.13
N TYR A 95 8.92 -16.00 -18.65
CA TYR A 95 8.51 -14.58 -18.66
C TYR A 95 7.62 -14.33 -19.88
N GLU A 96 6.51 -13.67 -19.68
CA GLU A 96 5.59 -13.29 -20.74
C GLU A 96 5.23 -11.81 -20.66
N LYS A 97 4.97 -11.23 -21.83
CA LYS A 97 4.42 -9.89 -21.99
C LYS A 97 2.99 -10.04 -22.48
N MET A 98 2.03 -9.56 -21.70
CA MET A 98 0.61 -9.65 -22.02
C MET A 98 -0.06 -8.29 -21.95
N THR A 99 -0.95 -8.03 -22.93
CA THR A 99 -1.87 -6.89 -22.91
C THR A 99 -3.25 -7.44 -23.15
N GLU A 100 -4.09 -7.40 -22.15
CA GLU A 100 -5.46 -7.88 -22.25
C GLU A 100 -6.40 -6.97 -21.49
N ARG A 101 -7.54 -6.59 -22.09
CA ARG A 101 -8.61 -5.81 -21.46
C ARG A 101 -8.13 -4.59 -20.65
N GLY A 102 -7.15 -3.83 -21.19
CA GLY A 102 -6.61 -2.66 -20.51
C GLY A 102 -5.49 -2.91 -19.49
N TYR A 103 -5.18 -4.18 -19.19
CA TYR A 103 -4.02 -4.52 -18.36
C TYR A 103 -2.76 -4.66 -19.19
N LYS A 104 -1.63 -4.30 -18.60
CA LYS A 104 -0.30 -4.56 -19.14
C LYS A 104 0.50 -5.34 -18.09
N PHE A 105 1.10 -6.42 -18.52
CA PHE A 105 1.85 -7.32 -17.65
C PHE A 105 3.17 -7.72 -18.31
N ILE A 106 4.24 -7.73 -17.52
CA ILE A 106 5.51 -8.37 -17.85
C ILE A 106 5.94 -9.13 -16.61
N GLY A 107 6.07 -10.46 -16.71
CA GLY A 107 6.43 -11.24 -15.54
C GLY A 107 6.42 -12.74 -15.79
N GLN A 108 6.54 -13.47 -14.70
CA GLN A 108 6.58 -14.93 -14.72
C GLN A 108 5.19 -15.53 -14.86
N VAL A 109 5.07 -16.55 -15.70
CA VAL A 109 3.82 -17.28 -15.94
C VAL A 109 4.06 -18.78 -15.74
N LEU A 110 3.16 -19.43 -15.01
CA LEU A 110 3.14 -20.86 -14.79
C LEU A 110 1.75 -21.40 -15.12
N ALA A 111 1.67 -22.36 -16.05
CA ALA A 111 0.42 -22.97 -16.50
C ALA A 111 -0.65 -21.92 -16.91
N GLY A 112 -0.23 -20.84 -17.59
CA GLY A 112 -1.11 -19.77 -18.06
C GLY A 112 -1.57 -18.79 -16.99
N LYS A 113 -1.01 -18.86 -15.77
CA LYS A 113 -1.33 -17.94 -14.67
C LYS A 113 -0.11 -17.11 -14.28
N MET A 114 -0.33 -15.83 -14.01
CA MET A 114 0.70 -14.94 -13.50
C MET A 114 1.15 -15.44 -12.12
N THR A 115 2.42 -15.85 -12.02
CA THR A 115 2.96 -16.46 -10.80
C THR A 115 4.44 -16.15 -10.68
N GLY A 116 4.86 -15.51 -9.59
CA GLY A 116 6.23 -15.07 -9.37
C GLY A 116 6.40 -13.58 -9.57
N ARG A 117 7.56 -13.15 -10.05
CA ARG A 117 7.91 -11.73 -10.20
C ARG A 117 7.17 -11.09 -11.37
N CYS A 118 6.64 -9.90 -11.16
CA CYS A 118 5.94 -9.19 -12.22
C CYS A 118 6.04 -7.67 -12.13
N HIS A 119 5.80 -7.05 -13.28
CA HIS A 119 5.40 -5.66 -13.44
C HIS A 119 3.99 -5.68 -14.05
N PHE A 120 3.09 -4.98 -13.42
CA PHE A 120 1.68 -5.00 -13.79
C PHE A 120 1.11 -3.59 -13.74
N GLN A 121 0.41 -3.18 -14.80
CA GLN A 121 -0.31 -1.92 -14.84
C GLN A 121 -1.79 -2.17 -15.05
N THR A 122 -2.62 -1.57 -14.20
CA THR A 122 -4.08 -1.66 -14.29
C THR A 122 -4.62 -0.73 -15.38
N GLU A 123 -5.89 -0.91 -15.74
CA GLU A 123 -6.63 0.00 -16.62
C GLU A 123 -6.73 1.42 -16.02
N SER A 124 -6.81 1.55 -14.69
CA SER A 124 -6.78 2.84 -13.99
C SER A 124 -5.42 3.54 -14.05
N GLY A 125 -4.37 2.83 -14.50
CA GLY A 125 -3.02 3.33 -14.59
C GLY A 125 -2.14 3.05 -13.37
N ASP A 126 -2.66 2.42 -12.33
CA ASP A 126 -1.86 2.05 -11.17
C ASP A 126 -0.82 0.99 -11.57
N PHE A 127 0.41 1.21 -11.14
CA PHE A 127 1.54 0.37 -11.50
C PHE A 127 2.08 -0.40 -10.29
N PHE A 128 2.24 -1.69 -10.45
CA PHE A 128 2.71 -2.59 -9.42
C PHE A 128 3.99 -3.31 -9.83
N VAL A 129 4.91 -3.45 -8.90
CA VAL A 129 6.13 -4.26 -9.03
C VAL A 129 6.21 -5.18 -7.82
N GLY A 130 6.17 -6.49 -8.02
CA GLY A 130 6.18 -7.41 -6.88
C GLY A 130 5.89 -8.84 -7.28
N LEU A 131 5.25 -9.55 -6.36
CA LEU A 131 4.96 -10.96 -6.49
C LEU A 131 3.50 -11.23 -6.80
N MET A 132 3.26 -12.21 -7.65
CA MET A 132 1.95 -12.78 -7.89
C MET A 132 1.94 -14.28 -7.62
N ASN A 133 0.80 -14.78 -7.20
CA ASN A 133 0.52 -16.20 -7.04
C ASN A 133 -0.85 -16.50 -7.65
N ASN A 134 -0.88 -17.28 -8.74
CA ASN A 134 -2.11 -17.63 -9.47
C ASN A 134 -2.99 -16.41 -9.76
N ASP A 135 -2.43 -15.38 -10.41
CA ASP A 135 -3.10 -14.15 -10.82
C ASP A 135 -3.49 -13.19 -9.67
N VAL A 136 -3.01 -13.44 -8.46
CA VAL A 136 -3.30 -12.63 -7.28
C VAL A 136 -2.02 -12.04 -6.72
N LEU A 137 -2.04 -10.76 -6.32
CA LEU A 137 -0.92 -10.13 -5.62
C LEU A 137 -0.70 -10.82 -4.27
N GLU A 138 0.51 -11.33 -4.06
CA GLU A 138 0.88 -12.11 -2.88
C GLU A 138 2.34 -11.85 -2.51
N GLY A 139 2.63 -11.63 -1.22
CA GLY A 139 3.98 -11.37 -0.75
C GLY A 139 4.37 -9.90 -0.81
N ILE A 140 5.65 -9.60 -1.03
CA ILE A 140 6.16 -8.21 -0.99
C ILE A 140 6.12 -7.56 -2.36
N GLY A 141 5.78 -6.27 -2.38
CA GLY A 141 5.77 -5.48 -3.61
C GLY A 141 5.62 -3.99 -3.35
N ALA A 142 5.79 -3.22 -4.41
CA ALA A 142 5.54 -1.78 -4.44
C ALA A 142 4.40 -1.47 -5.41
N GLU A 143 3.59 -0.48 -5.05
CA GLU A 143 2.54 0.09 -5.88
C GLU A 143 2.75 1.58 -6.04
N TYR A 144 2.66 2.04 -7.27
CA TYR A 144 2.71 3.45 -7.67
C TYR A 144 1.35 3.79 -8.25
N SER A 145 0.52 4.42 -7.46
CA SER A 145 -0.83 4.80 -7.88
C SER A 145 -0.80 5.94 -8.90
N ALA A 146 -1.77 6.00 -9.77
CA ALA A 146 -1.86 7.02 -10.82
C ALA A 146 -1.91 8.46 -10.26
N ASN A 147 -2.38 8.64 -9.02
CA ASN A 147 -2.42 9.92 -8.31
C ASN A 147 -1.08 10.31 -7.62
N GLY A 148 -0.04 9.46 -7.73
CA GLY A 148 1.27 9.68 -7.13
C GLY A 148 1.46 9.12 -5.71
N ASP A 149 0.47 8.39 -5.17
CA ASP A 149 0.68 7.66 -3.93
C ASP A 149 1.63 6.48 -4.18
N TYR A 150 2.47 6.18 -3.20
CA TYR A 150 3.43 5.09 -3.21
C TYR A 150 3.21 4.18 -2.01
N PHE A 151 3.09 2.89 -2.26
CA PHE A 151 3.06 1.86 -1.21
C PHE A 151 4.18 0.86 -1.41
N LEU A 152 4.86 0.51 -0.32
CA LEU A 152 5.82 -0.59 -0.26
C LEU A 152 5.47 -1.48 0.93
N GLY A 153 5.18 -2.76 0.68
CA GLY A 153 4.80 -3.65 1.77
C GLY A 153 4.33 -5.01 1.32
N ALA A 154 3.66 -5.69 2.24
CA ALA A 154 3.11 -7.02 2.04
C ALA A 154 1.68 -6.96 1.49
N PHE A 155 1.41 -7.91 0.59
CA PHE A 155 0.10 -8.18 0.03
C PHE A 155 -0.32 -9.62 0.36
N ALA A 156 -1.57 -9.83 0.64
CA ALA A 156 -2.19 -11.14 0.74
C ALA A 156 -3.57 -11.11 0.08
N GLU A 157 -3.87 -12.11 -0.73
CA GLU A 157 -5.12 -12.19 -1.49
C GLU A 157 -5.45 -10.89 -2.25
N GLY A 158 -4.42 -10.22 -2.81
CA GLY A 158 -4.56 -8.97 -3.54
C GLY A 158 -4.76 -7.72 -2.68
N ASN A 159 -4.73 -7.84 -1.36
CA ASN A 159 -4.94 -6.72 -0.44
C ASN A 159 -3.63 -6.35 0.28
N LYS A 160 -3.43 -5.06 0.51
CA LYS A 160 -2.36 -4.57 1.41
C LYS A 160 -2.62 -5.08 2.82
N THR A 161 -1.57 -5.60 3.49
CA THR A 161 -1.67 -6.12 4.86
C THR A 161 -0.79 -5.37 5.83
N HIS A 162 0.44 -5.04 5.44
CA HIS A 162 1.38 -4.28 6.25
C HIS A 162 2.39 -3.57 5.35
N GLY A 163 2.77 -2.34 5.68
CA GLY A 163 3.77 -1.62 4.90
C GLY A 163 3.79 -0.12 5.11
N LEU A 164 4.54 0.55 4.24
CA LEU A 164 4.72 1.98 4.18
C LEU A 164 3.90 2.56 3.03
N LEU A 165 2.97 3.45 3.34
CA LEU A 165 2.25 4.27 2.37
C LEU A 165 2.73 5.71 2.47
N LYS A 166 3.14 6.29 1.34
CA LYS A 166 3.41 7.72 1.19
C LYS A 166 2.42 8.29 0.21
N THR A 167 1.70 9.31 0.61
CA THR A 167 0.73 9.96 -0.27
C THR A 167 1.35 11.12 -1.03
N ALA A 168 0.84 11.41 -2.21
CA ALA A 168 1.22 12.59 -2.98
C ALA A 168 0.97 13.91 -2.21
N SER A 169 0.03 13.90 -1.25
CA SER A 169 -0.24 15.04 -0.36
C SER A 169 0.84 15.26 0.71
N GLY A 170 1.79 14.32 0.87
CA GLY A 170 2.93 14.41 1.79
C GLY A 170 2.71 13.75 3.15
N ASN A 171 1.68 12.92 3.31
CA ASN A 171 1.52 12.10 4.51
C ASN A 171 2.25 10.77 4.34
N GLN A 172 2.73 10.21 5.46
CA GLN A 172 3.36 8.90 5.50
C GLN A 172 2.72 8.05 6.60
N TYR A 173 2.26 6.85 6.23
CA TYR A 173 1.77 5.85 7.19
C TYR A 173 2.61 4.58 7.08
N GLU A 174 3.01 4.04 8.22
CA GLU A 174 3.68 2.74 8.34
C GLU A 174 2.93 1.90 9.36
N GLY A 175 2.42 0.74 8.95
CA GLY A 175 1.62 -0.11 9.83
C GLY A 175 0.74 -1.11 9.08
N ASP A 176 -0.25 -1.61 9.81
CA ASP A 176 -1.16 -2.65 9.32
C ASP A 176 -2.29 -2.04 8.49
N PHE A 177 -2.77 -2.82 7.52
CA PHE A 177 -3.90 -2.51 6.66
C PHE A 177 -4.93 -3.63 6.69
N LYS A 178 -6.19 -3.28 6.60
CA LYS A 178 -7.31 -4.19 6.40
C LYS A 178 -8.36 -3.53 5.53
N ASP A 179 -8.80 -4.23 4.48
CA ASP A 179 -9.79 -3.73 3.53
C ASP A 179 -9.44 -2.33 2.98
N GLY A 180 -8.12 -2.12 2.71
CA GLY A 180 -7.57 -0.87 2.22
C GLY A 180 -7.53 0.28 3.22
N LYS A 181 -7.80 0.05 4.50
CA LYS A 181 -7.79 1.07 5.57
C LYS A 181 -6.68 0.79 6.58
N TYR A 182 -6.18 1.83 7.23
CA TYR A 182 -5.31 1.68 8.41
C TYR A 182 -6.01 0.83 9.45
N HIS A 183 -5.29 -0.15 9.98
CA HIS A 183 -5.80 -1.09 10.96
C HIS A 183 -4.69 -1.49 11.93
N GLY A 184 -5.03 -2.27 13.00
CA GLY A 184 -4.03 -2.81 13.93
C GLY A 184 -3.18 -1.73 14.55
N THR A 185 -1.85 -1.79 14.37
CA THR A 185 -0.91 -0.80 14.87
C THR A 185 -0.24 -0.03 13.72
N GLY A 186 0.03 1.25 13.94
CA GLY A 186 0.71 2.04 12.92
C GLY A 186 1.20 3.39 13.42
N LYS A 187 2.06 3.99 12.58
CA LYS A 187 2.58 5.34 12.73
C LYS A 187 2.13 6.16 11.52
N LEU A 188 1.46 7.27 11.77
CA LEU A 188 1.11 8.26 10.75
C LEU A 188 1.87 9.55 11.04
N GLU A 189 2.57 10.04 10.04
CA GLU A 189 3.17 11.37 10.01
C GLU A 189 2.53 12.16 8.88
N ASP A 190 1.98 13.32 9.19
CA ASP A 190 1.37 14.17 8.19
C ASP A 190 2.33 15.26 7.68
N LYS A 191 1.96 15.89 6.58
CA LYS A 191 2.76 16.97 5.99
C LYS A 191 3.01 18.18 6.89
N ALA A 192 2.24 18.32 7.97
CA ALA A 192 2.40 19.38 8.97
C ALA A 192 3.37 18.98 10.09
N GLY A 193 3.95 17.77 10.04
CA GLY A 193 4.87 17.24 11.03
C GLY A 193 4.17 16.73 12.30
N ARG A 194 2.86 16.48 12.26
CA ARG A 194 2.16 15.82 13.36
C ARG A 194 2.36 14.32 13.23
N VAL A 195 2.61 13.65 14.35
CA VAL A 195 2.85 12.21 14.37
C VAL A 195 1.88 11.53 15.33
N TYR A 196 1.22 10.50 14.87
CA TYR A 196 0.49 9.56 15.73
C TYR A 196 1.12 8.19 15.64
N THR A 197 1.30 7.54 16.80
CA THR A 197 1.72 6.15 16.89
C THR A 197 0.78 5.44 17.86
N GLY A 198 0.10 4.40 17.37
CA GLY A 198 -0.88 3.69 18.20
C GLY A 198 -1.82 2.79 17.40
N GLY A 199 -2.98 2.49 18.00
CA GLY A 199 -4.00 1.63 17.43
C GLY A 199 -4.85 2.29 16.35
N TYR A 200 -5.26 1.50 15.37
CA TYR A 200 -6.19 1.89 14.31
C TYR A 200 -7.28 0.84 14.11
N VAL A 201 -8.50 1.28 13.92
CA VAL A 201 -9.64 0.45 13.51
C VAL A 201 -10.37 1.17 12.38
N GLU A 202 -10.47 0.52 11.22
CA GLU A 202 -11.14 1.07 10.03
C GLU A 202 -10.70 2.50 9.67
N GLY A 203 -9.39 2.77 9.73
CA GLY A 203 -8.79 4.06 9.39
C GLY A 203 -8.88 5.12 10.48
N LYS A 204 -9.43 4.81 11.66
CA LYS A 204 -9.55 5.73 12.79
C LYS A 204 -8.58 5.35 13.90
N ARG A 205 -8.00 6.35 14.56
CA ARG A 205 -7.24 6.16 15.80
C ARG A 205 -8.17 5.57 16.86
N GLU A 206 -7.76 4.45 17.44
CA GLU A 206 -8.54 3.68 18.41
C GLU A 206 -7.60 3.01 19.41
N GLY A 207 -8.03 2.87 20.67
CA GLY A 207 -7.23 2.28 21.73
C GLY A 207 -6.14 3.22 22.25
N TYR A 208 -4.99 2.66 22.67
CA TYR A 208 -3.90 3.45 23.22
C TYR A 208 -2.98 3.99 22.14
N GLY A 209 -2.52 5.24 22.29
CA GLY A 209 -1.59 5.85 21.36
C GLY A 209 -0.92 7.11 21.89
N VAL A 210 0.05 7.57 21.12
CA VAL A 210 0.80 8.80 21.34
C VAL A 210 0.59 9.72 20.15
N PHE A 211 0.19 10.95 20.41
CA PHE A 211 0.07 11.99 19.41
C PHE A 211 1.05 13.11 19.72
N LEU A 212 1.90 13.45 18.77
CA LEU A 212 2.84 14.56 18.83
C LEU A 212 2.40 15.63 17.84
N TRP A 213 2.17 16.84 18.32
CA TRP A 213 1.89 18.02 17.49
C TRP A 213 3.17 18.66 16.98
N ALA A 214 3.07 19.39 15.89
CA ALA A 214 4.19 20.11 15.30
C ALA A 214 4.81 21.18 16.22
N ASP A 215 4.05 21.68 17.20
CA ASP A 215 4.52 22.63 18.21
C ASP A 215 5.29 21.98 19.37
N GLY A 216 5.47 20.65 19.34
CA GLY A 216 6.13 19.86 20.37
C GLY A 216 5.21 19.40 21.52
N SER A 217 3.95 19.78 21.53
CA SER A 217 2.97 19.23 22.48
C SER A 217 2.78 17.74 22.22
N ARG A 218 2.50 16.96 23.27
CA ARG A 218 2.36 15.51 23.19
C ARG A 218 1.19 15.04 24.04
N TYR A 219 0.35 14.22 23.47
CA TYR A 219 -0.66 13.47 24.21
C TYR A 219 -0.31 11.99 24.19
N GLU A 220 -0.49 11.34 25.34
CA GLU A 220 -0.36 9.91 25.49
C GLU A 220 -1.54 9.38 26.27
N GLY A 221 -2.32 8.47 25.68
CA GLY A 221 -3.54 7.98 26.31
C GLY A 221 -4.45 7.25 25.35
N ALA A 222 -5.71 7.10 25.79
CA ALA A 222 -6.72 6.43 25.01
C ALA A 222 -7.28 7.33 23.90
N PHE A 223 -7.62 6.69 22.77
CA PHE A 223 -8.29 7.28 21.61
C PHE A 223 -9.53 6.49 21.27
N LYS A 224 -10.55 7.18 20.79
CA LYS A 224 -11.78 6.59 20.25
C LYS A 224 -12.27 7.43 19.09
N ASN A 225 -12.49 6.80 17.93
CA ASN A 225 -12.95 7.47 16.72
C ASN A 225 -12.15 8.74 16.38
N ASN A 226 -10.81 8.69 16.41
CA ASN A 226 -9.87 9.78 16.18
C ASN A 226 -9.72 10.81 17.31
N LEU A 227 -10.53 10.77 18.35
CA LEU A 227 -10.52 11.74 19.45
C LEU A 227 -9.84 11.14 20.70
N GLN A 228 -9.23 12.01 21.50
CA GLN A 228 -8.74 11.65 22.84
C GLN A 228 -9.95 11.29 23.70
N GLU A 229 -9.92 10.12 24.33
CA GLU A 229 -11.04 9.58 25.09
C GLU A 229 -10.52 8.74 26.27
N GLY A 230 -11.01 9.00 27.48
CA GLY A 230 -10.60 8.28 28.68
C GLY A 230 -9.31 8.82 29.30
N LYS A 231 -8.53 7.95 29.94
CA LYS A 231 -7.31 8.34 30.65
C LYS A 231 -6.20 8.76 29.70
N GLY A 232 -5.55 9.88 30.06
CA GLY A 232 -4.42 10.36 29.26
C GLY A 232 -3.56 11.40 29.97
N THR A 233 -2.43 11.66 29.36
CA THR A 233 -1.47 12.69 29.79
C THR A 233 -1.18 13.59 28.59
N LEU A 234 -1.44 14.89 28.77
CA LEU A 234 -1.05 15.92 27.81
C LEU A 234 0.16 16.68 28.37
N VAL A 235 1.20 16.82 27.56
CA VAL A 235 2.33 17.72 27.82
C VAL A 235 2.23 18.84 26.79
N ASP A 236 2.04 20.06 27.24
CA ASP A 236 1.96 21.20 26.32
C ASP A 236 3.35 21.66 25.83
N LYS A 237 3.39 22.57 24.87
CA LYS A 237 4.62 23.11 24.31
C LYS A 237 5.55 23.80 25.31
N THR A 238 5.05 24.13 26.52
CA THR A 238 5.85 24.72 27.60
C THR A 238 6.41 23.68 28.58
N GLY A 239 6.04 22.39 28.38
CA GLY A 239 6.41 21.30 29.26
C GLY A 239 5.44 21.10 30.44
N LYS A 240 4.34 21.84 30.50
CA LYS A 240 3.31 21.67 31.53
C LYS A 240 2.58 20.35 31.32
N VAL A 241 2.54 19.53 32.34
CA VAL A 241 1.89 18.21 32.34
C VAL A 241 0.45 18.33 32.89
N ILE A 242 -0.49 17.80 32.12
CA ILE A 242 -1.92 17.71 32.47
C ILE A 242 -2.31 16.24 32.39
N LYS A 243 -2.64 15.64 33.53
CA LYS A 243 -3.11 14.25 33.61
C LYS A 243 -4.58 14.23 33.97
N GLY A 244 -5.33 13.31 33.41
CA GLY A 244 -6.74 13.19 33.76
C GLY A 244 -7.56 12.41 32.76
N ILE A 245 -8.84 12.70 32.75
CA ILE A 245 -9.83 12.13 31.86
C ILE A 245 -10.07 13.10 30.71
N PHE A 246 -10.10 12.54 29.50
CA PHE A 246 -10.43 13.26 28.27
C PHE A 246 -11.74 12.72 27.70
N GLU A 247 -12.58 13.59 27.23
CA GLU A 247 -13.81 13.26 26.51
C GLU A 247 -13.88 14.11 25.24
N LYS A 248 -14.01 13.45 24.09
CA LYS A 248 -14.09 14.09 22.76
C LYS A 248 -12.98 15.13 22.53
N GLY A 249 -11.74 14.80 22.93
CA GLY A 249 -10.58 15.66 22.78
C GLY A 249 -10.40 16.74 23.85
N GLN A 250 -11.28 16.83 24.84
CA GLN A 250 -11.21 17.86 25.91
C GLN A 250 -10.85 17.23 27.26
N HIS A 251 -9.97 17.88 28.01
CA HIS A 251 -9.70 17.51 29.40
C HIS A 251 -10.89 17.90 30.30
N ILE A 252 -11.53 16.92 30.92
CA ILE A 252 -12.74 17.13 31.73
C ILE A 252 -12.50 17.04 33.23
N GLY A 253 -11.33 16.64 33.69
CA GLY A 253 -10.99 16.60 35.11
C GLY A 253 -9.86 15.65 35.47
N MET A 254 -9.43 15.68 36.72
CA MET A 254 -8.52 14.69 37.27
C MET A 254 -9.33 13.46 37.71
N GLN A 255 -8.72 12.31 37.66
CA GLN A 255 -9.25 11.11 38.26
C GLN A 255 -8.79 11.11 39.73
N ASP A 256 -9.73 11.02 40.70
CA ASP A 256 -9.46 10.75 42.10
C ASP A 256 -8.80 9.37 42.27
#